data_988b577ce6cfa2a55507f280b7930608
#
_entry.id   988b577ce6cfa2a55507f280b7930608
#
_cell.length_a   1.000
_cell.length_b   1.000
_cell.length_c   1.000
_cell.angle_alpha   90.00
_cell.angle_beta   90.00
_cell.angle_gamma   90.00
#
_symmetry.space_group_name_H-M   'P 1'
#
loop_
_entity.id
_entity.type
_entity.pdbx_description
1 polymer ?
#
loop_
_entity_poly.entity_id
_entity_poly.type
_entity_poly.pdbx_seq_one_letter_code
_entity_poly.pdbx_strand_id
1 'polypeptide(L)'
;GTSKVLGWDAVGEIVAVGSEVQQFNVGDRVFYAGDLTRQGSNAEYQLVDERIVGNAPSSLSDSDAAALPLTTITAWELVFEHLAIKKQPVGKVEKTDDLVLVVGAAGGVGSVMLQLLKQLTGATVIATASRDSSKAWVERLGADYVVDHSQPLSAQIKGLELGEVTHVASLNNTDSYIDTYVDVMKPMGKIALIDDPESLDVK
;
A
#
# COMPACT_ATOMS: atom_id res chain seq x y z
N GLY A 1 22.15 -26.48 -4.31
CA GLY A 1 21.48 -25.22 -4.09
C GLY A 1 21.36 -24.99 -2.60
N THR A 2 21.58 -23.78 -2.14
CA THR A 2 21.34 -23.39 -0.75
C THR A 2 19.84 -23.23 -0.54
N SER A 3 19.27 -23.90 0.47
CA SER A 3 17.87 -23.70 0.87
C SER A 3 17.71 -22.29 1.46
N LYS A 4 16.63 -21.60 1.08
CA LYS A 4 16.29 -20.29 1.62
C LYS A 4 15.02 -20.37 2.45
N VAL A 5 15.05 -19.85 3.67
CA VAL A 5 13.85 -19.66 4.49
C VAL A 5 13.05 -18.51 3.86
N LEU A 6 11.78 -18.73 3.63
CA LEU A 6 10.84 -17.74 3.08
C LEU A 6 10.18 -16.93 4.19
N GLY A 7 9.38 -15.92 3.81
CA GLY A 7 8.61 -15.07 4.70
C GLY A 7 9.19 -13.65 4.83
N TRP A 8 8.33 -12.67 4.56
CA TRP A 8 8.70 -11.24 4.56
C TRP A 8 7.63 -10.40 5.25
N ASP A 9 7.11 -10.95 6.34
CA ASP A 9 6.25 -10.29 7.32
C ASP A 9 6.37 -11.04 8.64
N ALA A 10 6.61 -10.35 9.73
CA ALA A 10 6.76 -10.95 11.04
C ALA A 10 6.32 -10.03 12.16
N VAL A 11 5.83 -10.64 13.22
CA VAL A 11 5.73 -10.09 14.56
C VAL A 11 6.45 -11.06 15.51
N GLY A 12 7.10 -10.54 16.52
CA GLY A 12 7.80 -11.38 17.50
C GLY A 12 8.28 -10.58 18.70
N GLU A 13 8.89 -11.31 19.63
CA GLU A 13 9.55 -10.74 20.80
C GLU A 13 11.07 -10.83 20.62
N ILE A 14 11.76 -9.78 20.97
CA ILE A 14 13.22 -9.76 20.95
C ILE A 14 13.76 -10.62 22.11
N VAL A 15 14.48 -11.68 21.77
CA VAL A 15 15.08 -12.60 22.74
C VAL A 15 16.57 -12.35 22.97
N ALA A 16 17.23 -11.66 22.04
CA ALA A 16 18.62 -11.25 22.15
C ALA A 16 18.90 -10.04 21.29
N VAL A 17 19.86 -9.21 21.69
CA VAL A 17 20.34 -8.03 20.95
C VAL A 17 21.86 -8.10 20.78
N GLY A 18 22.37 -7.58 19.65
CA GLY A 18 23.79 -7.36 19.46
C GLY A 18 24.32 -6.21 20.29
N SER A 19 25.64 -6.14 20.49
CA SER A 19 26.29 -5.10 21.29
C SER A 19 26.09 -3.67 20.79
N GLU A 20 25.81 -3.51 19.50
CA GLU A 20 25.65 -2.21 18.85
C GLU A 20 24.18 -1.74 18.75
N VAL A 21 23.22 -2.59 19.14
CA VAL A 21 21.79 -2.26 19.11
C VAL A 21 21.47 -1.18 20.15
N GLN A 22 20.75 -0.14 19.72
CA GLN A 22 20.42 1.03 20.54
C GLN A 22 18.91 1.30 20.64
N GLN A 23 18.12 0.81 19.69
CA GLN A 23 16.70 1.18 19.59
C GLN A 23 15.77 0.21 20.30
N PHE A 24 16.23 -1.01 20.60
CA PHE A 24 15.39 -2.08 21.12
C PHE A 24 16.07 -2.83 22.27
N ASN A 25 15.26 -3.43 23.13
CA ASN A 25 15.67 -4.26 24.25
C ASN A 25 15.08 -5.68 24.16
N VAL A 26 15.67 -6.62 24.88
CA VAL A 26 15.08 -7.94 25.08
C VAL A 26 13.71 -7.79 25.75
N GLY A 27 12.70 -8.49 25.21
CA GLY A 27 11.31 -8.41 25.65
C GLY A 27 10.45 -7.41 24.83
N ASP A 28 11.05 -6.58 23.98
CA ASP A 28 10.28 -5.68 23.12
C ASP A 28 9.50 -6.46 22.08
N ARG A 29 8.22 -6.13 21.91
CA ARG A 29 7.36 -6.70 20.87
C ARG A 29 7.47 -5.88 19.59
N VAL A 30 7.95 -6.52 18.53
CA VAL A 30 8.34 -5.87 17.28
C VAL A 30 7.67 -6.50 16.05
N PHE A 31 7.63 -5.76 14.94
CA PHE A 31 7.20 -6.26 13.66
C PHE A 31 8.08 -5.70 12.52
N TYR A 32 8.17 -6.41 11.41
CA TYR A 32 9.01 -6.01 10.28
C TYR A 32 8.68 -6.82 9.01
N ALA A 33 9.04 -6.27 7.85
CA ALA A 33 8.95 -6.97 6.57
C ALA A 33 10.17 -7.85 6.29
N GLY A 34 11.35 -7.48 6.79
CA GLY A 34 12.60 -8.20 6.55
C GLY A 34 13.36 -7.72 5.31
N ASP A 35 14.33 -8.52 4.88
CA ASP A 35 15.23 -8.22 3.77
C ASP A 35 15.30 -9.41 2.79
N LEU A 36 14.95 -9.17 1.53
CA LEU A 36 14.94 -10.19 0.47
C LEU A 36 16.29 -10.84 0.21
N THR A 37 17.39 -10.18 0.58
CA THR A 37 18.74 -10.71 0.41
C THR A 37 19.15 -11.69 1.53
N ARG A 38 18.37 -11.75 2.62
CA ARG A 38 18.63 -12.58 3.81
C ARG A 38 17.63 -13.75 3.91
N GLN A 39 17.75 -14.56 4.96
CA GLN A 39 16.76 -15.59 5.30
C GLN A 39 15.46 -14.92 5.75
N GLY A 40 14.33 -15.49 5.35
CA GLY A 40 13.01 -14.95 5.69
C GLY A 40 12.51 -15.32 7.10
N SER A 41 11.28 -14.95 7.38
CA SER A 41 10.68 -15.01 8.72
C SER A 41 9.95 -16.33 9.07
N ASN A 42 9.83 -17.29 8.14
CA ASN A 42 9.18 -18.57 8.43
C ASN A 42 10.11 -19.48 9.25
N ALA A 43 10.48 -19.05 10.44
CA ALA A 43 11.37 -19.70 11.39
C ALA A 43 11.01 -19.32 12.82
N GLU A 44 11.41 -20.13 13.80
CA GLU A 44 11.20 -19.82 15.24
C GLU A 44 11.99 -18.59 15.67
N TYR A 45 13.18 -18.37 15.08
CA TYR A 45 14.04 -17.21 15.35
C TYR A 45 14.61 -16.67 14.04
N GLN A 46 14.77 -15.36 13.99
CA GLN A 46 15.39 -14.67 12.85
C GLN A 46 16.31 -13.55 13.33
N LEU A 47 17.45 -13.40 12.68
CA LEU A 47 18.31 -12.23 12.84
C LEU A 47 17.84 -11.14 11.90
N VAL A 48 17.54 -9.97 12.44
CA VAL A 48 17.09 -8.80 11.68
C VAL A 48 17.89 -7.56 12.08
N ASP A 49 18.10 -6.66 11.14
CA ASP A 49 18.75 -5.37 11.39
C ASP A 49 17.75 -4.44 12.10
N GLU A 50 18.17 -3.81 13.21
CA GLU A 50 17.29 -2.91 13.98
C GLU A 50 16.72 -1.75 13.16
N ARG A 51 17.40 -1.32 12.09
CA ARG A 51 16.98 -0.21 11.24
C ARG A 51 15.72 -0.49 10.43
N ILE A 52 15.37 -1.76 10.24
CA ILE A 52 14.17 -2.18 9.49
C ILE A 52 13.10 -2.82 10.39
N VAL A 53 13.21 -2.61 11.70
CA VAL A 53 12.28 -3.13 12.71
C VAL A 53 11.48 -1.99 13.30
N GLY A 54 10.20 -2.20 13.56
CA GLY A 54 9.32 -1.27 14.28
C GLY A 54 8.67 -1.90 15.49
N ASN A 55 8.19 -1.06 16.42
CA ASN A 55 7.36 -1.53 17.54
C ASN A 55 6.00 -2.02 17.01
N ALA A 56 5.62 -3.24 17.33
CA ALA A 56 4.34 -3.79 16.94
C ALA A 56 3.18 -3.07 17.66
N PRO A 57 2.05 -2.81 16.97
CA PRO A 57 0.88 -2.16 17.60
C PRO A 57 0.35 -2.99 18.77
N SER A 58 0.22 -2.38 19.93
CA SER A 58 -0.28 -3.06 21.15
C SER A 58 -1.77 -3.41 21.08
N SER A 59 -2.52 -2.75 20.19
CA SER A 59 -3.97 -2.95 20.01
C SER A 59 -4.33 -4.12 19.09
N LEU A 60 -3.35 -4.77 18.44
CA LEU A 60 -3.56 -5.86 17.49
C LEU A 60 -3.03 -7.19 18.03
N SER A 61 -3.68 -8.28 17.62
CA SER A 61 -3.15 -9.63 17.81
C SER A 61 -1.83 -9.81 17.04
N ASP A 62 -1.06 -10.85 17.36
CA ASP A 62 0.18 -11.13 16.62
C ASP A 62 -0.08 -11.43 15.14
N SER A 63 -1.13 -12.19 14.83
CA SER A 63 -1.51 -12.49 13.45
C SER A 63 -1.91 -11.24 12.66
N ASP A 64 -2.67 -10.32 13.27
CA ASP A 64 -3.09 -9.09 12.61
C ASP A 64 -1.90 -8.12 12.45
N ALA A 65 -1.05 -8.01 13.48
CA ALA A 65 0.15 -7.18 13.42
C ALA A 65 1.16 -7.69 12.39
N ALA A 66 1.35 -9.01 12.27
CA ALA A 66 2.24 -9.62 11.28
C ALA A 66 1.78 -9.40 9.83
N ALA A 67 0.50 -9.15 9.59
CA ALA A 67 -0.02 -8.91 8.24
C ALA A 67 0.24 -7.48 7.72
N LEU A 68 0.79 -6.59 8.53
CA LEU A 68 0.90 -5.17 8.21
C LEU A 68 2.24 -4.72 7.59
N PRO A 69 3.42 -5.22 7.99
CA PRO A 69 4.68 -4.54 7.68
C PRO A 69 4.91 -4.32 6.19
N LEU A 70 4.90 -5.38 5.38
CA LEU A 70 5.18 -5.30 3.95
C LEU A 70 4.15 -4.42 3.22
N THR A 71 2.87 -4.66 3.48
CA THR A 71 1.78 -3.92 2.83
C THR A 71 1.78 -2.45 3.22
N THR A 72 2.13 -2.13 4.48
CA THR A 72 2.19 -0.76 4.98
C THR A 72 3.36 0.02 4.40
N ILE A 73 4.56 -0.58 4.36
CA ILE A 73 5.75 0.04 3.75
C ILE A 73 5.47 0.33 2.28
N THR A 74 4.96 -0.66 1.54
CA THR A 74 4.62 -0.51 0.12
C THR A 74 3.60 0.61 -0.11
N ALA A 75 2.51 0.63 0.66
CA ALA A 75 1.48 1.66 0.54
C ALA A 75 2.03 3.06 0.88
N TRP A 76 2.86 3.16 1.92
CA TRP A 76 3.48 4.41 2.36
C TRP A 76 4.41 4.98 1.29
N GLU A 77 5.33 4.18 0.78
CA GLU A 77 6.28 4.60 -0.26
C GLU A 77 5.55 4.98 -1.55
N LEU A 78 4.54 4.22 -1.97
CA LEU A 78 3.74 4.57 -3.13
C LEU A 78 3.07 5.95 -2.98
N VAL A 79 2.40 6.20 -1.85
CA VAL A 79 1.65 7.45 -1.65
C VAL A 79 2.57 8.65 -1.48
N PHE A 80 3.58 8.55 -0.61
CA PHE A 80 4.33 9.71 -0.17
C PHE A 80 5.66 9.92 -0.90
N GLU A 81 6.31 8.83 -1.36
CA GLU A 81 7.61 8.92 -2.03
C GLU A 81 7.44 8.93 -3.56
N HIS A 82 6.69 7.97 -4.12
CA HIS A 82 6.58 7.84 -5.58
C HIS A 82 5.50 8.75 -6.18
N LEU A 83 4.28 8.71 -5.69
CA LEU A 83 3.22 9.63 -6.11
C LEU A 83 3.46 11.05 -5.56
N ALA A 84 4.23 11.16 -4.47
CA ALA A 84 4.58 12.41 -3.79
C ALA A 84 3.33 13.23 -3.41
N ILE A 85 2.27 12.56 -2.97
CA ILE A 85 1.08 13.20 -2.42
C ILE A 85 1.44 13.83 -1.08
N LYS A 86 1.03 15.07 -0.87
CA LYS A 86 1.42 15.81 0.34
C LYS A 86 0.77 15.22 1.58
N LYS A 87 1.62 14.75 2.51
CA LYS A 87 1.17 14.30 3.83
C LYS A 87 0.71 15.47 4.68
N GLN A 88 -0.41 15.30 5.36
CA GLN A 88 -0.99 16.27 6.30
C GLN A 88 -1.04 15.68 7.73
N PRO A 89 -1.11 16.52 8.77
CA PRO A 89 -1.21 16.06 10.14
C PRO A 89 -2.53 15.31 10.40
N VAL A 90 -2.47 14.23 11.17
CA VAL A 90 -3.66 13.48 11.60
C VAL A 90 -4.67 14.41 12.28
N GLY A 91 -5.95 14.31 11.86
CA GLY A 91 -7.04 15.10 12.42
C GLY A 91 -7.08 16.57 11.97
N LYS A 92 -6.19 16.98 11.05
CA LYS A 92 -6.15 18.34 10.45
C LYS A 92 -6.01 18.26 8.93
N VAL A 93 -6.75 17.36 8.32
CA VAL A 93 -6.68 17.14 6.88
C VAL A 93 -7.59 18.13 6.15
N GLU A 94 -6.99 18.91 5.27
CA GLU A 94 -7.68 19.85 4.37
C GLU A 94 -7.81 19.22 2.98
N LYS A 95 -8.96 19.43 2.33
CA LYS A 95 -9.22 18.96 0.97
C LYS A 95 -8.21 19.53 -0.01
N THR A 96 -7.72 18.68 -0.94
CA THR A 96 -6.86 19.08 -2.05
C THR A 96 -7.54 18.80 -3.38
N ASP A 97 -6.94 19.25 -4.48
CA ASP A 97 -7.40 18.94 -5.84
C ASP A 97 -6.86 17.59 -6.35
N ASP A 98 -6.20 16.81 -5.47
CA ASP A 98 -5.70 15.50 -5.83
C ASP A 98 -6.87 14.52 -6.01
N LEU A 99 -6.95 13.92 -7.20
CA LEU A 99 -7.86 12.83 -7.54
C LEU A 99 -7.04 11.56 -7.77
N VAL A 100 -7.16 10.60 -6.87
CA VAL A 100 -6.33 9.39 -6.84
C VAL A 100 -7.16 8.18 -7.24
N LEU A 101 -6.75 7.50 -8.30
CA LEU A 101 -7.29 6.20 -8.70
C LEU A 101 -6.43 5.10 -8.09
N VAL A 102 -7.04 4.20 -7.32
CA VAL A 102 -6.38 3.02 -6.74
C VAL A 102 -6.93 1.76 -7.41
N VAL A 103 -6.12 1.13 -8.24
CA VAL A 103 -6.43 -0.14 -8.91
C VAL A 103 -5.93 -1.31 -8.07
N GLY A 104 -6.78 -2.32 -7.84
CA GLY A 104 -6.49 -3.38 -6.87
C GLY A 104 -6.74 -2.99 -5.41
N ALA A 105 -7.61 -2.01 -5.20
CA ALA A 105 -7.84 -1.36 -3.91
C ALA A 105 -8.28 -2.30 -2.77
N ALA A 106 -8.94 -3.42 -3.07
CA ALA A 106 -9.40 -4.38 -2.05
C ALA A 106 -8.33 -5.38 -1.59
N GLY A 107 -7.12 -5.35 -2.19
CA GLY A 107 -5.97 -6.16 -1.78
C GLY A 107 -5.28 -5.64 -0.52
N GLY A 108 -4.23 -6.32 -0.07
CA GLY A 108 -3.49 -5.94 1.15
C GLY A 108 -2.92 -4.52 1.10
N VAL A 109 -2.13 -4.20 0.07
CA VAL A 109 -1.55 -2.86 -0.11
C VAL A 109 -2.65 -1.81 -0.29
N GLY A 110 -3.66 -2.09 -1.14
CA GLY A 110 -4.78 -1.18 -1.39
C GLY A 110 -5.56 -0.87 -0.11
N SER A 111 -5.81 -1.88 0.73
CA SER A 111 -6.52 -1.70 2.01
C SER A 111 -5.80 -0.75 2.97
N VAL A 112 -4.48 -0.82 3.05
CA VAL A 112 -3.68 0.13 3.85
C VAL A 112 -3.65 1.50 3.17
N MET A 113 -3.44 1.53 1.85
CA MET A 113 -3.35 2.77 1.07
C MET A 113 -4.60 3.63 1.20
N LEU A 114 -5.79 3.04 1.11
CA LEU A 114 -7.06 3.77 1.29
C LEU A 114 -7.12 4.48 2.64
N GLN A 115 -6.69 3.81 3.71
CA GLN A 115 -6.66 4.39 5.05
C GLN A 115 -5.63 5.51 5.18
N LEU A 116 -4.43 5.34 4.60
CA LEU A 116 -3.40 6.40 4.57
C LEU A 116 -3.89 7.64 3.81
N LEU A 117 -4.46 7.45 2.61
CA LEU A 117 -5.02 8.54 1.81
C LEU A 117 -6.11 9.27 2.59
N LYS A 118 -7.03 8.55 3.22
CA LYS A 118 -8.14 9.14 3.97
C LYS A 118 -7.70 9.91 5.21
N GLN A 119 -6.72 9.40 5.95
CA GLN A 119 -6.32 9.97 7.24
C GLN A 119 -5.20 11.01 7.15
N LEU A 120 -4.37 10.93 6.11
CA LEU A 120 -3.14 11.71 6.00
C LEU A 120 -3.08 12.61 4.76
N THR A 121 -4.12 12.61 3.92
CA THR A 121 -4.18 13.46 2.72
C THR A 121 -5.57 14.04 2.53
N GLY A 122 -5.67 15.12 1.77
CA GLY A 122 -6.96 15.72 1.40
C GLY A 122 -7.49 15.22 0.04
N ALA A 123 -6.90 14.17 -0.51
CA ALA A 123 -7.24 13.64 -1.83
C ALA A 123 -8.66 13.08 -1.90
N THR A 124 -9.26 13.14 -3.08
CA THR A 124 -10.44 12.34 -3.43
C THR A 124 -9.98 10.99 -3.96
N VAL A 125 -10.54 9.90 -3.46
CA VAL A 125 -10.09 8.55 -3.77
C VAL A 125 -11.15 7.78 -4.54
N ILE A 126 -10.79 7.31 -5.74
CA ILE A 126 -11.55 6.36 -6.55
C ILE A 126 -10.91 4.99 -6.38
N ALA A 127 -11.64 4.02 -5.88
CA ALA A 127 -11.18 2.63 -5.72
C ALA A 127 -11.80 1.70 -6.75
N THR A 128 -11.05 0.70 -7.23
CA THR A 128 -11.63 -0.35 -8.07
C THR A 128 -12.04 -1.56 -7.23
N ALA A 129 -13.29 -2.02 -7.40
CA ALA A 129 -13.80 -3.25 -6.82
C ALA A 129 -15.00 -3.76 -7.63
N SER A 130 -15.10 -5.08 -7.86
CA SER A 130 -16.18 -5.65 -8.69
C SER A 130 -17.24 -6.44 -7.91
N ARG A 131 -16.86 -7.05 -6.77
CA ARG A 131 -17.77 -7.84 -5.92
C ARG A 131 -18.37 -6.97 -4.82
N ASP A 132 -19.61 -7.22 -4.42
CA ASP A 132 -20.29 -6.46 -3.37
C ASP A 132 -19.50 -6.42 -2.05
N SER A 133 -18.88 -7.55 -1.67
CA SER A 133 -18.06 -7.63 -0.47
C SER A 133 -16.80 -6.74 -0.57
N SER A 134 -16.16 -6.69 -1.73
CA SER A 134 -14.99 -5.82 -1.94
C SER A 134 -15.38 -4.35 -2.10
N LYS A 135 -16.53 -4.04 -2.69
CA LYS A 135 -17.07 -2.66 -2.73
C LYS A 135 -17.31 -2.15 -1.32
N ALA A 136 -18.07 -2.88 -0.50
CA ALA A 136 -18.31 -2.52 0.90
C ALA A 136 -17.02 -2.42 1.73
N TRP A 137 -16.01 -3.24 1.41
CA TRP A 137 -14.71 -3.19 2.06
C TRP A 137 -13.97 -1.89 1.78
N VAL A 138 -13.80 -1.52 0.51
CA VAL A 138 -13.04 -0.32 0.12
C VAL A 138 -13.76 0.96 0.55
N GLU A 139 -15.09 1.00 0.53
CA GLU A 139 -15.88 2.11 1.06
C GLU A 139 -15.64 2.31 2.57
N ARG A 140 -15.69 1.23 3.35
CA ARG A 140 -15.39 1.26 4.79
C ARG A 140 -13.99 1.75 5.10
N LEU A 141 -13.00 1.46 4.23
CA LEU A 141 -11.61 1.87 4.41
C LEU A 141 -11.34 3.31 3.95
N GLY A 142 -12.28 3.96 3.29
CA GLY A 142 -12.16 5.38 2.99
C GLY A 142 -12.15 5.76 1.52
N ALA A 143 -12.53 4.85 0.61
CA ALA A 143 -12.79 5.22 -0.78
C ALA A 143 -13.98 6.19 -0.84
N ASP A 144 -13.83 7.30 -1.57
CA ASP A 144 -14.92 8.26 -1.79
C ASP A 144 -15.83 7.77 -2.92
N TYR A 145 -15.29 7.07 -3.91
CA TYR A 145 -16.00 6.48 -5.05
C TYR A 145 -15.48 5.08 -5.36
N VAL A 146 -16.36 4.23 -5.84
CA VAL A 146 -16.02 2.87 -6.26
C VAL A 146 -16.44 2.63 -7.70
N VAL A 147 -15.53 2.12 -8.53
CA VAL A 147 -15.78 1.74 -9.92
C VAL A 147 -15.53 0.24 -10.11
N ASP A 148 -16.29 -0.38 -10.99
CA ASP A 148 -16.26 -1.81 -11.24
C ASP A 148 -15.26 -2.17 -12.34
N HIS A 149 -14.15 -2.79 -11.96
CA HIS A 149 -13.10 -3.18 -12.90
C HIS A 149 -13.49 -4.35 -13.84
N SER A 150 -14.63 -4.98 -13.64
CA SER A 150 -15.19 -5.94 -14.61
C SER A 150 -15.89 -5.28 -15.79
N GLN A 151 -16.05 -3.95 -15.76
CA GLN A 151 -16.66 -3.12 -16.79
C GLN A 151 -15.65 -2.05 -17.26
N PRO A 152 -15.88 -1.40 -18.41
CA PRO A 152 -14.98 -0.35 -18.91
C PRO A 152 -14.76 0.76 -17.88
N LEU A 153 -13.54 0.86 -17.32
CA LEU A 153 -13.21 1.79 -16.25
C LEU A 153 -13.25 3.25 -16.69
N SER A 154 -12.75 3.56 -17.89
CA SER A 154 -12.66 4.92 -18.39
C SER A 154 -14.03 5.62 -18.40
N ALA A 155 -15.06 4.95 -18.93
CA ALA A 155 -16.41 5.49 -18.98
C ALA A 155 -17.00 5.73 -17.58
N GLN A 156 -16.74 4.82 -16.65
CA GLN A 156 -17.20 4.98 -15.26
C GLN A 156 -16.50 6.15 -14.57
N ILE A 157 -15.17 6.27 -14.71
CA ILE A 157 -14.40 7.35 -14.07
C ILE A 157 -14.83 8.71 -14.62
N LYS A 158 -14.97 8.84 -15.94
CA LYS A 158 -15.46 10.08 -16.58
C LYS A 158 -16.89 10.40 -16.17
N GLY A 159 -17.74 9.38 -16.00
CA GLY A 159 -19.12 9.54 -15.54
C GLY A 159 -19.27 10.03 -14.09
N LEU A 160 -18.22 10.01 -13.28
CA LEU A 160 -18.22 10.62 -11.95
C LEU A 160 -18.16 12.14 -11.97
N GLU A 161 -17.79 12.75 -13.10
CA GLU A 161 -17.68 14.21 -13.30
C GLU A 161 -16.76 14.93 -12.28
N LEU A 162 -15.72 14.23 -11.82
CA LEU A 162 -14.75 14.73 -10.82
C LEU A 162 -13.57 15.48 -11.43
N GLY A 163 -13.48 15.52 -12.76
CA GLY A 163 -12.32 16.02 -13.50
C GLY A 163 -11.33 14.90 -13.84
N GLU A 164 -10.12 15.28 -14.22
CA GLU A 164 -9.08 14.35 -14.65
C GLU A 164 -8.31 13.79 -13.44
N VAL A 165 -8.00 12.50 -13.49
CA VAL A 165 -7.21 11.81 -12.46
C VAL A 165 -5.81 12.41 -12.38
N THR A 166 -5.36 12.75 -11.20
CA THR A 166 -4.04 13.35 -10.95
C THR A 166 -2.97 12.31 -10.65
N HIS A 167 -3.38 11.23 -9.97
CA HIS A 167 -2.48 10.17 -9.51
C HIS A 167 -3.14 8.79 -9.71
N VAL A 168 -2.36 7.83 -10.16
CA VAL A 168 -2.77 6.41 -10.25
C VAL A 168 -1.82 5.56 -9.43
N ALA A 169 -2.38 4.78 -8.50
CA ALA A 169 -1.71 3.66 -7.86
C ALA A 169 -2.18 2.36 -8.52
N SER A 170 -1.33 1.75 -9.34
CA SER A 170 -1.60 0.49 -10.02
C SER A 170 -1.00 -0.66 -9.24
N LEU A 171 -1.86 -1.43 -8.54
CA LEU A 171 -1.40 -2.48 -7.63
C LEU A 171 -1.46 -3.88 -8.27
N ASN A 172 -2.03 -3.99 -9.47
CA ASN A 172 -2.07 -5.22 -10.25
C ASN A 172 -2.50 -4.96 -11.70
N ASN A 173 -2.12 -5.86 -12.60
CA ASN A 173 -2.53 -5.88 -14.01
C ASN A 173 -2.31 -4.55 -14.75
N THR A 174 -1.21 -3.85 -14.48
CA THR A 174 -0.91 -2.52 -15.05
C THR A 174 -0.95 -2.53 -16.58
N ASP A 175 -0.44 -3.57 -17.22
CA ASP A 175 -0.45 -3.76 -18.67
C ASP A 175 -1.88 -3.70 -19.26
N SER A 176 -2.84 -4.26 -18.56
CA SER A 176 -4.25 -4.28 -18.99
C SER A 176 -4.97 -2.93 -18.84
N TYR A 177 -4.43 -2.03 -18.02
CA TYR A 177 -5.09 -0.76 -17.69
C TYR A 177 -4.36 0.49 -18.19
N ILE A 178 -3.19 0.36 -18.80
CA ILE A 178 -2.36 1.51 -19.19
C ILE A 178 -3.12 2.47 -20.14
N ASP A 179 -3.86 1.96 -21.11
CA ASP A 179 -4.68 2.78 -22.02
C ASP A 179 -5.78 3.54 -21.26
N THR A 180 -6.37 2.90 -20.24
CA THR A 180 -7.35 3.55 -19.36
C THR A 180 -6.71 4.70 -18.60
N TYR A 181 -5.50 4.50 -18.06
CA TYR A 181 -4.78 5.55 -17.32
C TYR A 181 -4.49 6.76 -18.21
N VAL A 182 -3.99 6.52 -19.43
CA VAL A 182 -3.75 7.59 -20.40
C VAL A 182 -5.02 8.37 -20.73
N ASP A 183 -6.16 7.68 -20.84
CA ASP A 183 -7.45 8.29 -21.23
C ASP A 183 -8.12 9.10 -20.09
N VAL A 184 -7.83 8.80 -18.83
CA VAL A 184 -8.48 9.46 -17.68
C VAL A 184 -7.59 10.44 -16.93
N MET A 185 -6.28 10.39 -17.14
CA MET A 185 -5.32 11.22 -16.40
C MET A 185 -5.11 12.59 -17.03
N LYS A 186 -4.89 13.59 -16.19
CA LYS A 186 -4.41 14.89 -16.65
C LYS A 186 -2.98 14.80 -17.18
N PRO A 187 -2.58 15.71 -18.07
CA PRO A 187 -1.17 15.86 -18.44
C PRO A 187 -0.28 16.05 -17.21
N MET A 188 0.88 15.40 -17.17
CA MET A 188 1.83 15.42 -16.05
C MET A 188 1.29 14.76 -14.76
N GLY A 189 0.19 14.00 -14.83
CA GLY A 189 -0.23 13.12 -13.74
C GLY A 189 0.82 12.04 -13.45
N LYS A 190 0.77 11.45 -12.27
CA LYS A 190 1.75 10.46 -11.81
C LYS A 190 1.13 9.07 -11.73
N ILE A 191 1.87 8.07 -12.19
CA ILE A 191 1.53 6.65 -12.05
C ILE A 191 2.63 5.99 -11.21
N ALA A 192 2.25 5.25 -10.19
CA ALA A 192 3.13 4.35 -9.48
C ALA A 192 2.54 2.94 -9.50
N LEU A 193 3.38 1.94 -9.73
CA LEU A 193 2.97 0.54 -9.87
C LEU A 193 3.85 -0.36 -9.00
N ILE A 194 3.32 -1.53 -8.61
CA ILE A 194 4.04 -2.55 -7.83
C ILE A 194 4.11 -3.90 -8.52
N ASP A 195 3.34 -4.11 -9.58
CA ASP A 195 3.49 -5.27 -10.44
C ASP A 195 4.67 -5.08 -11.41
N ASP A 196 5.11 -6.18 -12.01
CA ASP A 196 6.26 -6.22 -12.92
C ASP A 196 5.77 -6.68 -14.30
N PRO A 197 5.14 -5.78 -15.09
CA PRO A 197 4.66 -6.13 -16.42
C PRO A 197 5.85 -6.41 -17.36
N GLU A 198 5.73 -7.43 -18.22
CA GLU A 198 6.78 -7.78 -19.19
C GLU A 198 7.12 -6.62 -20.15
N SER A 199 6.12 -5.82 -20.50
CA SER A 199 6.30 -4.61 -21.30
C SER A 199 5.15 -3.64 -21.07
N LEU A 200 5.45 -2.34 -21.11
CA LEU A 200 4.45 -1.27 -21.15
C LEU A 200 4.64 -0.47 -22.43
N ASP A 201 3.60 -0.36 -23.26
CA ASP A 201 3.58 0.57 -24.39
C ASP A 201 3.09 1.94 -23.91
N VAL A 202 4.03 2.85 -23.71
CA VAL A 202 3.81 4.22 -23.19
C VAL A 202 3.98 5.27 -24.30
N LYS A 203 3.53 4.98 -25.52
CA LYS A 203 3.59 5.93 -26.66
C LYS A 203 2.74 7.15 -26.46
#